data_2e943e6e0ebf46f96c903896637e3584
#
_entry.id   2e943e6e0ebf46f96c903896637e3584
#
_cell.length_a   1.000
_cell.length_b   1.000
_cell.length_c   1.000
_cell.angle_alpha   90.00
_cell.angle_beta   90.00
_cell.angle_gamma   90.00
#
_symmetry.space_group_name_H-M   'P 1'
#
loop_
_entity.id
_entity.type
_entity.pdbx_description
1 polymer ?
#
loop_
_entity_poly.entity_id
_entity_poly.type
_entity_poly.pdbx_seq_one_letter_code
_entity_poly.pdbx_strand_id
1 'polypeptide(L)'
;MKQMKKLLAFVLAFAMIITIYQPSVAYAATKKPRLNAKTMTLQVGQKKTLKVKNAGKKAKLKWSSNKKSIATVSKKGVVKAVKAGNAVVTCKVTTKNGKTTKLTCKVAVKKTAKVTSLTVGSQKELEKALKNKNVRKITVATQGAVTFTVPQGDYSKMEL
;
A
#
# COMPACT_ATOMS: atom_id res chain seq x y z
N MET A 1 -60.23 -33.40 34.23
CA MET A 1 -58.81 -33.62 34.54
C MET A 1 -58.05 -34.40 33.46
N LYS A 2 -58.56 -35.47 32.87
CA LYS A 2 -57.84 -36.25 31.81
C LYS A 2 -57.56 -35.45 30.51
N GLN A 3 -58.47 -34.55 30.09
CA GLN A 3 -58.31 -33.78 28.88
C GLN A 3 -57.27 -32.68 29.01
N MET A 4 -57.17 -32.03 30.18
CA MET A 4 -56.14 -31.01 30.44
C MET A 4 -54.72 -31.58 30.38
N LYS A 5 -54.50 -32.80 30.90
CA LYS A 5 -53.18 -33.46 30.83
C LYS A 5 -52.73 -33.78 29.42
N LYS A 6 -53.66 -34.12 28.49
CA LYS A 6 -53.36 -34.35 27.10
C LYS A 6 -53.02 -33.02 26.37
N LEU A 7 -53.74 -31.93 26.68
CA LEU A 7 -53.46 -30.60 26.11
C LEU A 7 -52.08 -30.09 26.55
N LEU A 8 -51.73 -30.28 27.85
CA LEU A 8 -50.43 -29.88 28.36
C LEU A 8 -49.28 -30.67 27.71
N ALA A 9 -49.45 -31.96 27.46
CA ALA A 9 -48.49 -32.80 26.78
C ALA A 9 -48.28 -32.34 25.30
N PHE A 10 -49.33 -31.93 24.60
CA PHE A 10 -49.24 -31.41 23.24
C PHE A 10 -48.53 -30.06 23.20
N VAL A 11 -48.76 -29.14 24.16
CA VAL A 11 -48.11 -27.86 24.25
C VAL A 11 -46.63 -28.02 24.52
N LEU A 12 -46.25 -28.93 25.42
CA LEU A 12 -44.83 -29.24 25.74
C LEU A 12 -44.09 -29.89 24.55
N ALA A 13 -44.77 -30.81 23.83
CA ALA A 13 -44.19 -31.41 22.62
C ALA A 13 -44.02 -30.41 21.49
N PHE A 14 -44.93 -29.43 21.32
CA PHE A 14 -44.84 -28.37 20.31
C PHE A 14 -43.75 -27.35 20.66
N ALA A 15 -43.56 -27.04 21.96
CA ALA A 15 -42.48 -26.19 22.42
C ALA A 15 -41.08 -26.81 22.19
N MET A 16 -40.94 -28.14 22.32
CA MET A 16 -39.69 -28.84 22.00
C MET A 16 -39.35 -28.85 20.49
N ILE A 17 -40.33 -28.86 19.62
CA ILE A 17 -40.11 -28.86 18.16
C ILE A 17 -39.61 -27.50 17.67
N ILE A 18 -40.03 -26.39 18.30
CA ILE A 18 -39.61 -25.03 17.93
C ILE A 18 -38.13 -24.80 18.23
N THR A 19 -37.57 -25.49 19.22
CA THR A 19 -36.11 -25.33 19.58
C THR A 19 -35.17 -26.03 18.58
N ILE A 20 -35.65 -26.96 17.74
CA ILE A 20 -34.80 -27.69 16.78
C ILE A 20 -34.73 -26.97 15.42
N TYR A 21 -35.72 -26.10 15.10
CA TYR A 21 -35.76 -25.29 13.87
C TYR A 21 -35.30 -23.86 14.11
N GLN A 22 -34.21 -23.64 14.85
CA GLN A 22 -33.50 -22.38 14.80
C GLN A 22 -32.60 -22.42 13.56
N PRO A 23 -32.92 -21.71 12.48
CA PRO A 23 -31.95 -21.55 11.42
C PRO A 23 -30.77 -20.82 12.05
N SER A 24 -29.64 -21.53 12.21
CA SER A 24 -28.39 -20.90 12.58
C SER A 24 -28.04 -19.93 11.46
N VAL A 25 -28.55 -18.70 11.55
CA VAL A 25 -28.03 -17.59 10.76
C VAL A 25 -26.58 -17.44 11.18
N ALA A 26 -25.71 -18.16 10.47
CA ALA A 26 -24.29 -17.92 10.55
C ALA A 26 -24.08 -16.46 10.15
N TYR A 27 -24.02 -15.58 11.14
CA TYR A 27 -23.50 -14.24 10.97
C TYR A 27 -22.06 -14.39 10.49
N ALA A 28 -21.91 -14.48 9.17
CA ALA A 28 -20.59 -14.39 8.56
C ALA A 28 -19.98 -13.10 9.07
N ALA A 29 -19.05 -13.21 10.01
CA ALA A 29 -18.35 -12.09 10.60
C ALA A 29 -17.71 -11.29 9.46
N THR A 30 -18.38 -10.22 9.03
CA THR A 30 -17.91 -9.37 7.94
C THR A 30 -16.61 -8.72 8.40
N LYS A 31 -15.49 -9.26 7.91
CA LYS A 31 -14.16 -8.74 8.23
C LYS A 31 -14.13 -7.25 7.90
N LYS A 32 -13.82 -6.40 8.89
CA LYS A 32 -13.77 -4.93 8.74
C LYS A 32 -12.79 -4.53 7.63
N PRO A 33 -13.08 -3.48 6.85
CA PRO A 33 -12.16 -2.94 5.86
C PRO A 33 -10.83 -2.56 6.49
N ARG A 34 -9.71 -2.87 5.81
CA ARG A 34 -8.37 -2.52 6.26
C ARG A 34 -7.44 -2.25 5.09
N LEU A 35 -6.40 -1.43 5.29
CA LEU A 35 -5.33 -1.26 4.32
C LEU A 35 -4.37 -2.45 4.36
N ASN A 36 -3.72 -2.71 3.24
CA ASN A 36 -2.62 -3.68 3.15
C ASN A 36 -1.37 -3.22 3.92
N ALA A 37 -1.23 -1.91 4.22
CA ALA A 37 -0.16 -1.35 5.03
C ALA A 37 -0.67 -0.16 5.85
N LYS A 38 -0.28 -0.08 7.13
CA LYS A 38 -0.54 1.06 8.02
C LYS A 38 0.56 2.11 7.96
N THR A 39 1.76 1.69 7.57
CA THR A 39 2.95 2.54 7.39
C THR A 39 3.62 2.20 6.07
N MET A 40 4.31 3.17 5.49
CA MET A 40 5.02 3.02 4.22
C MET A 40 6.21 3.96 4.19
N THR A 41 7.37 3.44 3.79
CA THR A 41 8.56 4.24 3.52
C THR A 41 8.82 4.23 2.01
N LEU A 42 9.04 5.41 1.44
CA LEU A 42 9.34 5.61 0.03
C LEU A 42 10.54 6.56 -0.12
N GLN A 43 11.27 6.45 -1.20
CA GLN A 43 12.22 7.48 -1.64
C GLN A 43 11.52 8.47 -2.57
N VAL A 44 12.02 9.71 -2.63
CA VAL A 44 11.49 10.71 -3.57
C VAL A 44 11.44 10.14 -4.99
N GLY A 45 10.31 10.32 -5.69
CA GLY A 45 10.05 9.78 -7.01
C GLY A 45 9.43 8.37 -7.03
N GLN A 46 9.56 7.59 -5.97
CA GLN A 46 8.99 6.23 -5.93
C GLN A 46 7.46 6.24 -5.85
N LYS A 47 6.88 5.15 -6.37
CA LYS A 47 5.43 4.90 -6.33
C LYS A 47 5.17 3.55 -5.66
N LYS A 48 4.11 3.47 -4.86
CA LYS A 48 3.64 2.22 -4.25
C LYS A 48 2.12 2.22 -4.10
N THR A 49 1.49 1.07 -4.32
CA THR A 49 0.03 0.97 -4.28
C THR A 49 -0.47 0.53 -2.91
N LEU A 50 -1.38 1.31 -2.33
CA LEU A 50 -2.20 0.91 -1.20
C LEU A 50 -3.46 0.22 -1.71
N LYS A 51 -3.80 -0.91 -1.10
CA LYS A 51 -5.01 -1.67 -1.40
C LYS A 51 -5.88 -1.78 -0.16
N VAL A 52 -7.19 -1.66 -0.33
CA VAL A 52 -8.16 -1.92 0.75
C VAL A 52 -8.57 -3.39 0.68
N LYS A 53 -8.39 -4.11 1.78
CA LYS A 53 -8.88 -5.48 1.97
C LYS A 53 -10.24 -5.43 2.67
N ASN A 54 -11.14 -6.38 2.36
CA ASN A 54 -12.47 -6.53 2.98
C ASN A 54 -13.39 -5.30 2.82
N ALA A 55 -13.26 -4.54 1.75
CA ALA A 55 -14.11 -3.37 1.49
C ALA A 55 -15.54 -3.75 1.05
N GLY A 56 -15.74 -4.99 0.56
CA GLY A 56 -16.99 -5.42 -0.10
C GLY A 56 -17.02 -5.06 -1.59
N LYS A 57 -17.71 -5.88 -2.40
CA LYS A 57 -17.71 -5.78 -3.88
C LYS A 57 -18.21 -4.44 -4.44
N LYS A 58 -19.09 -3.72 -3.71
CA LYS A 58 -19.71 -2.44 -4.14
C LYS A 58 -19.26 -1.25 -3.29
N ALA A 59 -18.14 -1.34 -2.58
CA ALA A 59 -17.64 -0.24 -1.76
C ALA A 59 -17.05 0.88 -2.63
N LYS A 60 -17.37 2.12 -2.28
CA LYS A 60 -16.77 3.33 -2.89
C LYS A 60 -15.53 3.73 -2.09
N LEU A 61 -14.40 3.94 -2.79
CA LEU A 61 -13.12 4.33 -2.18
C LEU A 61 -12.79 5.77 -2.57
N LYS A 62 -12.56 6.63 -1.58
CA LYS A 62 -12.09 8.02 -1.79
C LYS A 62 -10.75 8.19 -1.08
N TRP A 63 -9.71 8.45 -1.88
CA TRP A 63 -8.34 8.63 -1.42
C TRP A 63 -8.01 10.11 -1.26
N SER A 64 -7.22 10.43 -0.23
CA SER A 64 -6.70 11.78 0.01
C SER A 64 -5.36 11.73 0.72
N SER A 65 -4.55 12.78 0.55
CA SER A 65 -3.31 13.00 1.30
C SER A 65 -3.42 14.33 2.04
N ASN A 66 -2.98 14.36 3.30
CA ASN A 66 -2.95 15.60 4.10
C ASN A 66 -1.84 16.56 3.67
N LYS A 67 -0.76 16.03 3.02
CA LYS A 67 0.36 16.83 2.53
C LYS A 67 0.73 16.39 1.10
N LYS A 68 0.03 16.95 0.11
CA LYS A 68 0.25 16.63 -1.32
C LYS A 68 1.64 17.02 -1.81
N SER A 69 2.27 18.02 -1.20
CA SER A 69 3.68 18.40 -1.48
C SER A 69 4.69 17.34 -1.09
N ILE A 70 4.36 16.42 -0.15
CA ILE A 70 5.24 15.33 0.31
C ILE A 70 4.86 14.03 -0.40
N ALA A 71 3.56 13.67 -0.40
CA ALA A 71 3.08 12.48 -1.07
C ALA A 71 1.69 12.72 -1.65
N THR A 72 1.47 12.31 -2.89
CA THR A 72 0.17 12.31 -3.55
C THR A 72 -0.40 10.90 -3.64
N VAL A 73 -1.72 10.79 -3.79
CA VAL A 73 -2.39 9.49 -3.99
C VAL A 73 -3.42 9.61 -5.11
N SER A 74 -3.46 8.62 -5.98
CA SER A 74 -4.42 8.53 -7.08
C SER A 74 -5.75 7.90 -6.64
N LYS A 75 -6.79 8.00 -7.47
CA LYS A 75 -8.09 7.31 -7.29
C LYS A 75 -7.94 5.78 -7.15
N LYS A 76 -6.89 5.20 -7.74
CA LYS A 76 -6.56 3.75 -7.68
C LYS A 76 -5.72 3.37 -6.45
N GLY A 77 -5.41 4.32 -5.52
CA GLY A 77 -4.60 4.07 -4.34
C GLY A 77 -3.09 4.05 -4.59
N VAL A 78 -2.62 4.52 -5.76
CA VAL A 78 -1.18 4.64 -6.03
C VAL A 78 -0.64 5.88 -5.32
N VAL A 79 0.24 5.68 -4.36
CA VAL A 79 0.96 6.73 -3.64
C VAL A 79 2.24 7.05 -4.40
N LYS A 80 2.47 8.34 -4.71
CA LYS A 80 3.70 8.85 -5.31
C LYS A 80 4.41 9.76 -4.30
N ALA A 81 5.68 9.47 -4.01
CA ALA A 81 6.53 10.31 -3.18
C ALA A 81 7.02 11.52 -4.00
N VAL A 82 6.80 12.74 -3.49
CA VAL A 82 7.13 14.01 -4.16
C VAL A 82 8.33 14.67 -3.53
N LYS A 83 8.32 14.85 -2.20
CA LYS A 83 9.39 15.53 -1.45
C LYS A 83 9.62 14.78 -0.13
N ALA A 84 10.84 14.82 0.38
CA ALA A 84 11.18 14.22 1.68
C ALA A 84 10.34 14.83 2.81
N GLY A 85 9.88 13.99 3.73
CA GLY A 85 9.03 14.38 4.86
C GLY A 85 8.00 13.31 5.19
N ASN A 86 7.05 13.65 6.08
CA ASN A 86 6.00 12.74 6.52
C ASN A 86 4.62 13.24 6.05
N ALA A 87 3.83 12.33 5.51
CA ALA A 87 2.45 12.55 5.11
C ALA A 87 1.55 11.43 5.61
N VAL A 88 0.25 11.68 5.67
CA VAL A 88 -0.76 10.67 5.97
C VAL A 88 -1.70 10.55 4.76
N VAL A 89 -1.78 9.35 4.22
CA VAL A 89 -2.75 9.00 3.19
C VAL A 89 -3.97 8.39 3.86
N THR A 90 -5.15 8.92 3.53
CA THR A 90 -6.44 8.47 4.06
C THR A 90 -7.28 7.88 2.93
N CYS A 91 -7.87 6.72 3.19
CA CYS A 91 -8.92 6.14 2.36
C CYS A 91 -10.24 6.15 3.10
N LYS A 92 -11.25 6.87 2.58
CA LYS A 92 -12.64 6.80 3.03
C LYS A 92 -13.32 5.68 2.27
N VAL A 93 -13.69 4.61 2.98
CA VAL A 93 -14.40 3.45 2.44
C VAL A 93 -15.87 3.60 2.77
N THR A 94 -16.73 3.69 1.76
CA THR A 94 -18.19 3.71 1.96
C THR A 94 -18.76 2.40 1.42
N THR A 95 -19.34 1.59 2.29
CA THR A 95 -19.98 0.31 1.92
C THR A 95 -21.33 0.54 1.24
N LYS A 96 -21.91 -0.51 0.62
CA LYS A 96 -23.23 -0.44 -0.01
C LYS A 96 -24.32 0.09 0.94
N ASN A 97 -24.22 -0.22 2.23
CA ASN A 97 -25.19 0.20 3.26
C ASN A 97 -24.89 1.61 3.82
N GLY A 98 -24.13 2.45 3.12
CA GLY A 98 -23.83 3.81 3.53
C GLY A 98 -22.81 3.94 4.66
N LYS A 99 -22.44 2.84 5.35
CA LYS A 99 -21.46 2.88 6.43
C LYS A 99 -20.09 3.32 5.91
N THR A 100 -19.55 4.35 6.54
CA THR A 100 -18.25 4.91 6.18
C THR A 100 -17.19 4.56 7.21
N THR A 101 -16.01 4.12 6.72
CA THR A 101 -14.83 3.84 7.54
C THR A 101 -13.63 4.62 6.98
N LYS A 102 -12.90 5.32 7.84
CA LYS A 102 -11.65 6.00 7.49
C LYS A 102 -10.48 5.06 7.79
N LEU A 103 -9.61 4.83 6.82
CA LEU A 103 -8.39 4.03 6.95
C LEU A 103 -7.20 4.95 6.65
N THR A 104 -6.16 4.88 7.47
CA THR A 104 -4.99 5.76 7.35
C THR A 104 -3.72 4.96 7.15
N CYS A 105 -2.78 5.52 6.37
CA CYS A 105 -1.42 5.02 6.21
C CYS A 105 -0.44 6.18 6.43
N LYS A 106 0.50 6.02 7.35
CA LYS A 106 1.61 6.96 7.55
C LYS A 106 2.65 6.73 6.46
N VAL A 107 2.99 7.77 5.71
CA VAL A 107 3.96 7.72 4.61
C VAL A 107 5.18 8.55 4.98
N ALA A 108 6.32 7.90 5.16
CA ALA A 108 7.60 8.55 5.35
C ALA A 108 8.33 8.59 4.00
N VAL A 109 8.60 9.78 3.48
CA VAL A 109 9.39 9.96 2.26
C VAL A 109 10.80 10.36 2.64
N LYS A 110 11.77 9.53 2.29
CA LYS A 110 13.19 9.79 2.47
C LYS A 110 13.75 10.46 1.21
N LYS A 111 14.77 11.32 1.39
CA LYS A 111 15.59 11.78 0.26
C LYS A 111 16.18 10.53 -0.42
N THR A 112 16.26 10.56 -1.74
CA THR A 112 17.07 9.57 -2.46
C THR A 112 18.49 9.70 -1.95
N ALA A 113 19.13 8.59 -1.57
CA ALA A 113 20.53 8.62 -1.21
C ALA A 113 21.31 9.18 -2.41
N LYS A 114 22.02 10.29 -2.19
CA LYS A 114 22.83 10.90 -3.24
C LYS A 114 24.08 10.03 -3.34
N VAL A 115 24.18 9.22 -4.38
CA VAL A 115 25.43 8.52 -4.70
C VAL A 115 26.37 9.60 -5.24
N THR A 116 27.33 10.00 -4.43
CA THR A 116 28.27 11.07 -4.80
C THR A 116 29.48 10.55 -5.54
N SER A 117 29.87 9.29 -5.32
CA SER A 117 30.95 8.61 -6.02
C SER A 117 30.57 7.18 -6.37
N LEU A 118 31.09 6.69 -7.47
CA LEU A 118 30.91 5.30 -7.91
C LEU A 118 32.21 4.82 -8.55
N THR A 119 32.68 3.65 -8.17
CA THR A 119 33.81 2.97 -8.81
C THR A 119 33.26 2.03 -9.88
N VAL A 120 33.84 2.09 -11.07
CA VAL A 120 33.45 1.27 -12.23
C VAL A 120 34.67 0.50 -12.75
N GLY A 121 34.45 -0.75 -13.13
CA GLY A 121 35.47 -1.64 -13.69
C GLY A 121 35.16 -2.09 -15.12
N SER A 122 34.02 -1.67 -15.67
CA SER A 122 33.59 -2.07 -17.02
C SER A 122 32.87 -0.93 -17.76
N GLN A 123 32.90 -0.97 -19.10
CA GLN A 123 32.19 -0.01 -19.94
C GLN A 123 30.69 0.06 -19.61
N LYS A 124 30.04 -1.06 -19.39
CA LYS A 124 28.60 -1.14 -19.04
C LYS A 124 28.28 -0.45 -17.70
N GLU A 125 29.18 -0.59 -16.73
CA GLU A 125 29.06 0.09 -15.43
C GLU A 125 29.26 1.61 -15.57
N LEU A 126 30.22 2.03 -16.40
CA LEU A 126 30.45 3.44 -16.71
C LEU A 126 29.20 4.08 -17.33
N GLU A 127 28.61 3.47 -18.36
CA GLU A 127 27.39 3.97 -18.97
C GLU A 127 26.21 4.07 -18.00
N LYS A 128 26.07 3.08 -17.11
CA LYS A 128 25.06 3.11 -16.04
C LYS A 128 25.33 4.22 -15.02
N ALA A 129 26.58 4.47 -14.67
CA ALA A 129 27.00 5.53 -13.76
C ALA A 129 26.74 6.91 -14.36
N LEU A 130 27.07 7.13 -15.64
CA LEU A 130 26.83 8.39 -16.36
C LEU A 130 25.34 8.74 -16.47
N LYS A 131 24.48 7.74 -16.66
CA LYS A 131 23.01 7.92 -16.67
C LYS A 131 22.43 8.26 -15.28
N ASN A 132 23.21 8.11 -14.21
CA ASN A 132 22.74 8.33 -12.85
C ASN A 132 22.99 9.79 -12.42
N LYS A 133 21.94 10.62 -12.47
CA LYS A 133 21.97 12.05 -12.07
C LYS A 133 22.44 12.35 -10.65
N ASN A 134 22.59 11.32 -9.79
CA ASN A 134 23.06 11.48 -8.41
C ASN A 134 24.56 11.22 -8.25
N VAL A 135 25.23 10.69 -9.25
CA VAL A 135 26.69 10.49 -9.26
C VAL A 135 27.37 11.80 -9.59
N ARG A 136 28.39 12.17 -8.82
CA ARG A 136 29.20 13.38 -8.98
C ARG A 136 30.66 13.05 -9.28
N LYS A 137 31.11 11.86 -8.86
CA LYS A 137 32.48 11.38 -9.07
C LYS A 137 32.41 9.92 -9.53
N ILE A 138 33.14 9.62 -10.58
CA ILE A 138 33.32 8.24 -11.06
C ILE A 138 34.80 7.92 -10.93
N THR A 139 35.13 6.83 -10.27
CA THR A 139 36.51 6.31 -10.18
C THR A 139 36.57 5.05 -11.05
N VAL A 140 37.51 5.05 -11.96
CA VAL A 140 37.75 3.88 -12.83
C VAL A 140 38.79 3.00 -12.11
N ALA A 141 38.39 1.77 -11.76
CA ALA A 141 39.28 0.77 -11.20
C ALA A 141 39.63 -0.22 -12.32
N THR A 142 40.85 -0.17 -12.80
CA THR A 142 41.33 -1.09 -13.82
C THR A 142 42.59 -1.80 -13.34
N GLN A 143 42.67 -3.10 -13.58
CA GLN A 143 43.92 -3.85 -13.54
C GLN A 143 44.37 -4.12 -15.00
N GLY A 144 45.27 -3.23 -15.51
CA GLY A 144 45.72 -3.26 -16.90
C GLY A 144 45.15 -2.11 -17.76
N ALA A 145 45.58 -2.07 -19.04
CA ALA A 145 45.15 -1.07 -20.01
C ALA A 145 43.70 -1.38 -20.49
N VAL A 146 42.74 -0.63 -19.95
CA VAL A 146 41.34 -0.72 -20.39
C VAL A 146 40.91 0.65 -20.90
N THR A 147 40.39 0.71 -22.14
CA THR A 147 39.86 1.93 -22.74
C THR A 147 38.37 2.04 -22.43
N PHE A 148 37.95 3.17 -21.87
CA PHE A 148 36.55 3.51 -21.66
C PHE A 148 36.13 4.59 -22.64
N THR A 149 35.00 4.40 -23.29
CA THR A 149 34.38 5.41 -24.14
C THR A 149 33.30 6.16 -23.36
N VAL A 150 33.46 7.49 -23.22
CA VAL A 150 32.44 8.34 -22.60
C VAL A 150 31.44 8.74 -23.69
N PRO A 151 30.14 8.40 -23.55
CA PRO A 151 29.12 8.81 -24.50
C PRO A 151 29.01 10.35 -24.54
N GLN A 152 28.59 10.91 -25.68
CA GLN A 152 28.32 12.34 -25.81
C GLN A 152 27.23 12.76 -24.78
N GLY A 153 27.51 13.78 -23.95
CA GLY A 153 26.60 14.28 -22.95
C GLY A 153 27.19 15.45 -22.16
N ASP A 154 26.33 16.16 -21.43
CA ASP A 154 26.76 17.20 -20.49
C ASP A 154 27.14 16.57 -19.13
N TYR A 155 28.44 16.46 -18.89
CA TYR A 155 29.02 15.92 -17.67
C TYR A 155 29.71 16.98 -16.82
N SER A 156 29.42 18.27 -17.06
CA SER A 156 30.06 19.41 -16.39
C SER A 156 29.99 19.39 -14.85
N LYS A 157 29.08 18.59 -14.29
CA LYS A 157 28.90 18.42 -12.84
C LYS A 157 29.49 17.13 -12.29
N MET A 158 30.25 16.38 -13.08
CA MET A 158 30.92 15.14 -12.66
C MET A 158 32.42 15.31 -12.66
N GLU A 159 33.08 14.63 -11.73
CA GLU A 159 34.51 14.37 -11.70
C GLU A 159 34.76 12.92 -12.12
N LEU A 160 35.68 12.70 -13.05
CA LEU A 160 36.10 11.38 -13.52
C LEU A 160 37.37 10.95 -12.80
#